data_4b424c260d596a3c2197ef7b3be8fe8a
#
_entry.id   4b424c260d596a3c2197ef7b3be8fe8a
#
_cell.length_a   1.000
_cell.length_b   1.000
_cell.length_c   1.000
_cell.angle_alpha   90.00
_cell.angle_beta   90.00
_cell.angle_gamma   90.00
#
_symmetry.space_group_name_H-M   'P 1'
#
loop_
_entity.id
_entity.type
_entity.pdbx_description
1 polymer ?
#
loop_
_entity_poly.entity_id
_entity_poly.type
_entity_poly.pdbx_seq_one_letter_code
_entity_poly.pdbx_strand_id
1 'polypeptide(L)'
;SKEQWSQSVKVNLNNKYSPKNRARILLMNKSKTLKKEGRYDTYQQEAVFQYRKIKRNPLFIAGISIYWGEGEKFNTGRVSVINTDTEMMQVMIAFYRKILKVPESKIRAGLFVYEDLDPTRVQSHWASLLQLSQNQFIKTHILPGKRKPGKKRSVWGMCNIYVCSTELKIKMMRWIKTFALEYSKN
;
A
#
# COMPACT_ATOMS: atom_id res chain seq x y z
N SER A 1 -36.08 -24.84 6.55
CA SER A 1 -36.31 -25.62 5.34
C SER A 1 -34.95 -25.89 4.68
N LYS A 2 -34.55 -27.14 4.56
CA LYS A 2 -33.35 -27.52 3.79
C LYS A 2 -33.68 -27.26 2.32
N GLU A 3 -33.11 -26.22 1.73
CA GLU A 3 -33.22 -25.98 0.29
C GLU A 3 -32.81 -27.23 -0.47
N GLN A 4 -33.75 -27.80 -1.22
CA GLN A 4 -33.46 -28.90 -2.12
C GLN A 4 -32.73 -28.35 -3.34
N TRP A 5 -31.43 -28.44 -3.33
CA TRP A 5 -30.60 -28.06 -4.48
C TRP A 5 -30.97 -28.92 -5.69
N SER A 6 -31.09 -28.29 -6.85
CA SER A 6 -31.38 -28.99 -8.11
C SER A 6 -30.32 -30.07 -8.39
N GLN A 7 -30.72 -31.15 -9.10
CA GLN A 7 -29.81 -32.25 -9.43
C GLN A 7 -28.56 -31.76 -10.17
N SER A 8 -28.69 -30.79 -11.07
CA SER A 8 -27.56 -30.15 -11.79
C SER A 8 -26.56 -29.49 -10.85
N VAL A 9 -27.02 -28.82 -9.80
CA VAL A 9 -26.14 -28.21 -8.77
C VAL A 9 -25.42 -29.28 -7.96
N LYS A 10 -26.11 -30.39 -7.61
CA LYS A 10 -25.49 -31.51 -6.88
C LYS A 10 -24.41 -32.21 -7.70
N VAL A 11 -24.67 -32.43 -9.00
CA VAL A 11 -23.69 -33.03 -9.96
C VAL A 11 -22.49 -32.10 -10.13
N ASN A 12 -22.69 -30.80 -10.31
CA ASN A 12 -21.62 -29.83 -10.41
C ASN A 12 -20.76 -29.77 -9.15
N LEU A 13 -21.36 -29.83 -7.96
CA LEU A 13 -20.63 -29.87 -6.69
C LEU A 13 -19.83 -31.17 -6.55
N ASN A 14 -20.40 -32.31 -6.83
CA ASN A 14 -19.69 -33.59 -6.78
C ASN A 14 -18.51 -33.64 -7.77
N ASN A 15 -18.66 -33.10 -8.96
CA ASN A 15 -17.56 -32.97 -9.92
C ASN A 15 -16.48 -32.01 -9.42
N LYS A 16 -16.88 -30.86 -8.80
CA LYS A 16 -15.95 -29.87 -8.25
C LYS A 16 -15.12 -30.45 -7.10
N TYR A 17 -15.70 -31.28 -6.28
CA TYR A 17 -15.07 -31.89 -5.08
C TYR A 17 -14.56 -33.31 -5.34
N SER A 18 -14.58 -33.83 -6.56
CA SER A 18 -14.02 -35.15 -6.89
C SER A 18 -12.52 -35.21 -6.55
N PRO A 19 -11.98 -36.39 -6.15
CA PRO A 19 -10.55 -36.53 -5.86
C PRO A 19 -9.63 -36.08 -7.00
N LYS A 20 -10.02 -36.36 -8.23
CA LYS A 20 -9.32 -35.97 -9.47
C LYS A 20 -9.24 -34.43 -9.60
N ASN A 21 -10.34 -33.72 -9.35
CA ASN A 21 -10.37 -32.26 -9.41
C ASN A 21 -9.61 -31.63 -8.26
N ARG A 22 -9.66 -32.21 -7.05
CA ARG A 22 -8.82 -31.76 -5.92
C ARG A 22 -7.34 -31.86 -6.23
N ALA A 23 -6.87 -32.98 -6.76
CA ALA A 23 -5.48 -33.16 -7.18
C ALA A 23 -5.07 -32.12 -8.25
N ARG A 24 -5.93 -31.90 -9.26
CA ARG A 24 -5.70 -30.87 -10.29
C ARG A 24 -5.61 -29.46 -9.68
N ILE A 25 -6.52 -29.10 -8.77
CA ILE A 25 -6.50 -27.79 -8.09
C ILE A 25 -5.23 -27.62 -7.27
N LEU A 26 -4.80 -28.66 -6.54
CA LEU A 26 -3.55 -28.63 -5.77
C LEU A 26 -2.32 -28.39 -6.66
N LEU A 27 -2.22 -29.10 -7.80
CA LEU A 27 -1.15 -28.91 -8.77
C LEU A 27 -1.16 -27.50 -9.36
N MET A 28 -2.34 -26.99 -9.72
CA MET A 28 -2.50 -25.61 -10.22
C MET A 28 -2.09 -24.58 -9.16
N ASN A 29 -2.49 -24.78 -7.91
CA ASN A 29 -2.13 -23.87 -6.83
C ASN A 29 -0.62 -23.91 -6.56
N LYS A 30 0.00 -25.10 -6.55
CA LYS A 30 1.46 -25.24 -6.42
C LYS A 30 2.20 -24.51 -7.55
N SER A 31 1.77 -24.70 -8.80
CA SER A 31 2.36 -23.98 -9.94
C SER A 31 2.21 -22.47 -9.83
N LYS A 32 1.03 -21.96 -9.41
CA LYS A 32 0.79 -20.53 -9.17
C LYS A 32 1.71 -19.99 -8.07
N THR A 33 1.88 -20.76 -6.99
CA THR A 33 2.77 -20.37 -5.86
C THR A 33 4.21 -20.28 -6.32
N LEU A 34 4.73 -21.29 -7.01
CA LEU A 34 6.10 -21.27 -7.55
C LEU A 34 6.36 -20.08 -8.48
N LYS A 35 5.41 -19.80 -9.40
CA LYS A 35 5.49 -18.63 -10.29
C LYS A 35 5.47 -17.31 -9.52
N LYS A 36 4.69 -17.23 -8.44
CA LYS A 36 4.64 -16.04 -7.57
C LYS A 36 5.97 -15.85 -6.84
N GLU A 37 6.52 -16.91 -6.24
CA GLU A 37 7.80 -16.90 -5.54
C GLU A 37 8.94 -16.48 -6.47
N GLY A 38 9.04 -17.06 -7.65
CA GLY A 38 10.04 -16.67 -8.64
C GLY A 38 9.98 -15.20 -9.03
N ARG A 39 8.77 -14.64 -9.19
CA ARG A 39 8.62 -13.17 -9.42
C ARG A 39 9.09 -12.36 -8.22
N TYR A 40 8.80 -12.81 -7.00
CA TYR A 40 9.21 -12.12 -5.79
C TYR A 40 10.72 -12.10 -5.64
N ASP A 41 11.39 -13.20 -5.95
CA ASP A 41 12.84 -13.29 -5.96
C ASP A 41 13.46 -12.34 -6.99
N THR A 42 12.90 -12.28 -8.19
CA THR A 42 13.31 -11.30 -9.20
C THR A 42 13.21 -9.86 -8.67
N TYR A 43 12.09 -9.48 -8.08
CA TYR A 43 11.91 -8.13 -7.51
C TYR A 43 12.90 -7.83 -6.38
N GLN A 44 13.24 -8.82 -5.56
CA GLN A 44 14.25 -8.66 -4.51
C GLN A 44 15.66 -8.46 -5.08
N GLN A 45 16.04 -9.22 -6.11
CA GLN A 45 17.34 -9.08 -6.78
C GLN A 45 17.46 -7.70 -7.47
N GLU A 46 16.43 -7.30 -8.19
CA GLU A 46 16.35 -5.97 -8.80
C GLU A 46 16.47 -4.86 -7.75
N ALA A 47 15.81 -5.00 -6.61
CA ALA A 47 15.89 -4.04 -5.52
C ALA A 47 17.32 -3.86 -5.00
N VAL A 48 18.07 -4.95 -4.82
CA VAL A 48 19.47 -4.88 -4.39
C VAL A 48 20.34 -4.15 -5.43
N PHE A 49 20.13 -4.43 -6.70
CA PHE A 49 20.86 -3.75 -7.77
C PHE A 49 20.52 -2.24 -7.83
N GLN A 50 19.23 -1.91 -7.75
CA GLN A 50 18.76 -0.51 -7.73
C GLN A 50 19.28 0.24 -6.50
N TYR A 51 19.27 -0.39 -5.32
CA TYR A 51 19.76 0.20 -4.08
C TYR A 51 21.18 0.74 -4.22
N ARG A 52 22.09 -0.04 -4.80
CA ARG A 52 23.48 0.37 -4.99
C ARG A 52 23.63 1.67 -5.76
N LYS A 53 22.70 1.95 -6.71
CA LYS A 53 22.69 3.16 -7.54
C LYS A 53 22.10 4.38 -6.83
N ILE A 54 21.09 4.15 -5.97
CA ILE A 54 20.29 5.24 -5.40
C ILE A 54 20.50 5.48 -3.90
N LYS A 55 21.25 4.64 -3.20
CA LYS A 55 21.44 4.70 -1.75
C LYS A 55 22.01 6.03 -1.21
N ARG A 56 22.67 6.83 -2.06
CA ARG A 56 23.19 8.15 -1.69
C ARG A 56 22.24 9.29 -2.06
N ASN A 57 21.10 9.01 -2.67
CA ASN A 57 20.13 10.03 -3.02
C ASN A 57 19.37 10.47 -1.77
N PRO A 58 19.38 11.78 -1.40
CA PRO A 58 18.75 12.24 -0.15
C PRO A 58 17.25 11.96 -0.11
N LEU A 59 16.54 12.13 -1.23
CA LEU A 59 15.10 11.86 -1.30
C LEU A 59 14.79 10.36 -1.17
N PHE A 60 15.68 9.49 -1.68
CA PHE A 60 15.54 8.05 -1.48
C PHE A 60 15.70 7.68 0.00
N ILE A 61 16.73 8.22 0.67
CA ILE A 61 16.98 7.96 2.09
C ILE A 61 15.79 8.46 2.92
N ALA A 62 15.33 9.70 2.71
CA ALA A 62 14.17 10.26 3.39
C ALA A 62 12.92 9.40 3.17
N GLY A 63 12.61 9.03 1.92
CA GLY A 63 11.44 8.24 1.57
C GLY A 63 11.42 6.84 2.20
N ILE A 64 12.55 6.11 2.17
CA ILE A 64 12.60 4.78 2.82
C ILE A 64 12.55 4.89 4.34
N SER A 65 13.16 5.93 4.94
CA SER A 65 13.14 6.14 6.40
C SER A 65 11.74 6.49 6.90
N ILE A 66 11.03 7.40 6.22
CA ILE A 66 9.62 7.69 6.50
C ILE A 66 8.78 6.43 6.36
N TYR A 67 8.94 5.69 5.27
CA TYR A 67 8.18 4.46 5.08
C TYR A 67 8.52 3.40 6.14
N TRP A 68 9.75 3.35 6.60
CA TRP A 68 10.16 2.45 7.68
C TRP A 68 9.51 2.80 9.02
N GLY A 69 9.35 4.08 9.34
CA GLY A 69 8.63 4.55 10.53
C GLY A 69 7.11 4.38 10.38
N GLU A 70 6.53 5.02 9.37
CA GLU A 70 5.10 5.30 9.24
C GLU A 70 4.37 4.45 8.19
N GLY A 71 5.12 3.69 7.36
CA GLY A 71 4.53 2.93 6.26
C GLY A 71 3.81 1.66 6.71
N GLU A 72 2.76 1.30 5.97
CA GLU A 72 2.04 0.05 6.14
C GLU A 72 2.92 -1.15 5.73
N LYS A 73 3.14 -2.10 6.64
CA LYS A 73 4.09 -3.22 6.44
C LYS A 73 3.42 -4.56 6.17
N PHE A 74 2.19 -4.75 6.62
CA PHE A 74 1.51 -6.05 6.55
C PHE A 74 0.91 -6.36 5.18
N ASN A 75 0.38 -5.35 4.48
CA ASN A 75 -0.20 -5.54 3.16
C ASN A 75 0.90 -5.71 2.10
N THR A 76 0.90 -6.85 1.41
CA THR A 76 1.90 -7.17 0.38
C THR A 76 1.62 -6.55 -0.99
N GLY A 77 0.44 -6.02 -1.20
CA GLY A 77 -0.01 -5.47 -2.49
C GLY A 77 0.04 -3.95 -2.59
N ARG A 78 0.45 -3.24 -1.54
CA ARG A 78 0.32 -1.79 -1.46
C ARG A 78 1.50 -1.13 -0.73
N VAL A 79 2.01 -0.04 -1.29
CA VAL A 79 2.89 0.92 -0.60
C VAL A 79 2.00 2.07 -0.14
N SER A 80 1.90 2.28 1.17
CA SER A 80 0.94 3.20 1.79
C SER A 80 1.56 3.87 3.00
N VAL A 81 1.39 5.19 3.12
CA VAL A 81 1.76 5.99 4.28
C VAL A 81 0.59 6.87 4.67
N ILE A 82 0.25 6.88 5.95
CA ILE A 82 -0.79 7.73 6.53
C ILE A 82 -0.17 8.62 7.59
N ASN A 83 -0.40 9.92 7.48
CA ASN A 83 0.03 10.86 8.52
C ASN A 83 -0.78 12.16 8.50
N THR A 84 -0.60 12.97 9.55
CA THR A 84 -1.13 14.34 9.68
C THR A 84 -0.11 15.40 9.33
N ASP A 85 1.18 15.04 9.28
CA ASP A 85 2.28 15.94 8.97
C ASP A 85 2.32 16.22 7.47
N THR A 86 2.07 17.49 7.13
CA THR A 86 1.95 17.96 5.76
C THR A 86 3.28 17.94 5.01
N GLU A 87 4.37 18.31 5.69
CA GLU A 87 5.71 18.38 5.10
C GLU A 87 6.25 16.97 4.81
N MET A 88 6.07 16.05 5.76
CA MET A 88 6.42 14.65 5.57
C MET A 88 5.66 14.03 4.40
N MET A 89 4.37 14.34 4.25
CA MET A 89 3.55 13.83 3.14
C MET A 89 3.98 14.42 1.79
N GLN A 90 4.45 15.68 1.76
CA GLN A 90 5.05 16.27 0.55
C GLN A 90 6.37 15.57 0.16
N VAL A 91 7.21 15.20 1.12
CA VAL A 91 8.41 14.39 0.85
C VAL A 91 8.03 13.03 0.30
N MET A 92 7.01 12.38 0.87
CA MET A 92 6.56 11.06 0.41
C MET A 92 5.97 11.09 -1.01
N ILE A 93 5.18 12.11 -1.35
CA ILE A 93 4.64 12.22 -2.72
C ILE A 93 5.76 12.50 -3.74
N ALA A 94 6.75 13.32 -3.37
CA ALA A 94 7.93 13.54 -4.20
C ALA A 94 8.75 12.26 -4.38
N PHE A 95 8.88 11.45 -3.34
CA PHE A 95 9.52 10.13 -3.41
C PHE A 95 8.77 9.18 -4.35
N TYR A 96 7.42 9.13 -4.29
CA TYR A 96 6.64 8.32 -5.23
C TYR A 96 6.83 8.74 -6.67
N ARG A 97 6.82 10.05 -6.94
CA ARG A 97 6.99 10.60 -8.29
C ARG A 97 8.41 10.44 -8.84
N LYS A 98 9.40 10.90 -8.08
CA LYS A 98 10.78 11.07 -8.58
C LYS A 98 11.64 9.81 -8.43
N ILE A 99 11.48 9.06 -7.34
CA ILE A 99 12.30 7.87 -7.04
C ILE A 99 11.60 6.58 -7.50
N LEU A 100 10.35 6.37 -7.07
CA LEU A 100 9.60 5.18 -7.48
C LEU A 100 9.04 5.29 -8.90
N LYS A 101 9.04 6.50 -9.48
CA LYS A 101 8.52 6.80 -10.83
C LYS A 101 7.08 6.28 -11.03
N VAL A 102 6.26 6.44 -9.99
CA VAL A 102 4.85 6.03 -10.05
C VAL A 102 4.08 6.97 -10.98
N PRO A 103 3.37 6.46 -11.98
CA PRO A 103 2.50 7.29 -12.80
C PRO A 103 1.40 7.96 -11.96
N GLU A 104 1.07 9.23 -12.23
CA GLU A 104 0.04 9.98 -11.50
C GLU A 104 -1.30 9.24 -11.44
N SER A 105 -1.67 8.57 -12.52
CA SER A 105 -2.90 7.78 -12.61
C SER A 105 -2.98 6.61 -11.63
N LYS A 106 -1.85 6.19 -11.03
CA LYS A 106 -1.78 5.10 -10.04
C LYS A 106 -1.69 5.58 -8.60
N ILE A 107 -1.38 6.87 -8.38
CA ILE A 107 -1.34 7.44 -7.03
C ILE A 107 -2.78 7.66 -6.55
N ARG A 108 -3.07 7.25 -5.33
CA ARG A 108 -4.36 7.46 -4.67
C ARG A 108 -4.17 8.06 -3.30
N ALA A 109 -5.15 8.86 -2.89
CA ALA A 109 -5.22 9.43 -1.55
C ALA A 109 -6.55 9.03 -0.87
N GLY A 110 -6.48 8.78 0.43
CA GLY A 110 -7.64 8.57 1.29
C GLY A 110 -7.58 9.50 2.47
N LEU A 111 -8.71 10.03 2.90
CA LEU A 111 -8.78 10.97 4.02
C LEU A 111 -9.51 10.35 5.20
N PHE A 112 -9.02 10.64 6.40
CA PHE A 112 -9.66 10.34 7.67
C PHE A 112 -9.90 11.68 8.37
N VAL A 113 -11.16 12.07 8.46
CA VAL A 113 -11.60 13.40 8.89
C VAL A 113 -12.48 13.26 10.12
N TYR A 114 -12.24 14.07 11.15
CA TYR A 114 -13.11 14.07 12.32
C TYR A 114 -14.43 14.77 12.02
N GLU A 115 -15.50 14.40 12.74
CA GLU A 115 -16.87 14.92 12.55
C GLU A 115 -16.99 16.45 12.65
N ASP A 116 -16.07 17.10 13.38
CA ASP A 116 -16.02 18.55 13.58
C ASP A 116 -15.26 19.31 12.49
N LEU A 117 -14.80 18.61 11.45
CA LEU A 117 -14.10 19.19 10.30
C LEU A 117 -14.92 19.06 9.03
N ASP A 118 -14.83 20.07 8.17
CA ASP A 118 -15.44 20.02 6.83
C ASP A 118 -14.60 19.14 5.88
N PRO A 119 -15.13 17.98 5.43
CA PRO A 119 -14.40 17.07 4.56
C PRO A 119 -13.99 17.69 3.23
N THR A 120 -14.79 18.59 2.67
CA THR A 120 -14.51 19.26 1.40
C THR A 120 -13.34 20.20 1.52
N ARG A 121 -13.29 20.97 2.59
CA ARG A 121 -12.17 21.85 2.90
C ARG A 121 -10.88 21.07 3.13
N VAL A 122 -10.96 19.97 3.89
CA VAL A 122 -9.81 19.08 4.15
C VAL A 122 -9.29 18.47 2.84
N GLN A 123 -10.19 18.00 1.97
CA GLN A 123 -9.79 17.43 0.68
C GLN A 123 -9.14 18.47 -0.22
N SER A 124 -9.69 19.67 -0.30
CA SER A 124 -9.11 20.77 -1.08
C SER A 124 -7.71 21.15 -0.59
N HIS A 125 -7.51 21.18 0.73
CA HIS A 125 -6.19 21.43 1.32
C HIS A 125 -5.17 20.37 0.89
N TRP A 126 -5.47 19.08 1.08
CA TRP A 126 -4.55 18.00 0.71
C TRP A 126 -4.34 17.90 -0.81
N ALA A 127 -5.38 18.14 -1.61
CA ALA A 127 -5.27 18.16 -3.06
C ALA A 127 -4.29 19.24 -3.55
N SER A 128 -4.42 20.45 -3.05
CA SER A 128 -3.51 21.56 -3.36
C SER A 128 -2.09 21.27 -2.88
N LEU A 129 -1.92 20.86 -1.62
CA LEU A 129 -0.63 20.61 -1.00
C LEU A 129 0.17 19.51 -1.71
N LEU A 130 -0.48 18.41 -2.06
CA LEU A 130 0.15 17.24 -2.68
C LEU A 130 0.09 17.28 -4.22
N GLN A 131 -0.51 18.33 -4.80
CA GLN A 131 -0.74 18.45 -6.23
C GLN A 131 -1.43 17.21 -6.81
N LEU A 132 -2.51 16.78 -6.15
CA LEU A 132 -3.35 15.66 -6.56
C LEU A 132 -4.68 16.17 -7.12
N SER A 133 -5.14 15.57 -8.21
CA SER A 133 -6.47 15.83 -8.76
C SER A 133 -7.58 15.18 -7.91
N GLN A 134 -8.80 15.72 -7.98
CA GLN A 134 -9.93 15.24 -7.17
C GLN A 134 -10.25 13.75 -7.39
N ASN A 135 -10.06 13.24 -8.60
CA ASN A 135 -10.31 11.85 -8.97
C ASN A 135 -9.27 10.85 -8.40
N GLN A 136 -8.18 11.35 -7.80
CA GLN A 136 -7.20 10.52 -7.09
C GLN A 136 -7.61 10.25 -5.65
N PHE A 137 -8.59 11.00 -5.13
CA PHE A 137 -9.13 10.76 -3.80
C PHE A 137 -10.18 9.67 -3.82
N ILE A 138 -10.08 8.73 -2.88
CA ILE A 138 -11.13 7.75 -2.58
C ILE A 138 -12.13 8.34 -1.59
N LYS A 139 -13.20 7.58 -1.29
CA LYS A 139 -14.19 7.99 -0.29
C LYS A 139 -13.52 8.37 1.04
N THR A 140 -13.84 9.56 1.53
CA THR A 140 -13.38 10.04 2.84
C THR A 140 -14.03 9.24 3.98
N HIS A 141 -13.24 8.86 4.96
CA HIS A 141 -13.68 8.21 6.18
C HIS A 141 -13.91 9.25 7.28
N ILE A 142 -15.13 9.32 7.78
CA ILE A 142 -15.45 10.18 8.93
C ILE A 142 -15.15 9.39 10.22
N LEU A 143 -14.31 9.96 11.05
CA LEU A 143 -13.94 9.39 12.34
C LEU A 143 -14.84 9.97 13.43
N PRO A 144 -15.46 9.11 14.27
CA PRO A 144 -16.27 9.58 15.38
C PRO A 144 -15.42 10.33 16.41
N GLY A 145 -16.01 11.33 17.02
CA GLY A 145 -15.43 12.07 18.13
C GLY A 145 -14.97 13.48 17.79
N LYS A 146 -15.33 14.38 18.69
CA LYS A 146 -14.95 15.79 18.64
C LYS A 146 -13.55 16.01 19.24
N ARG A 147 -12.93 17.14 18.92
CA ARG A 147 -11.70 17.57 19.57
C ARG A 147 -11.90 17.62 21.09
N LYS A 148 -11.06 16.89 21.82
CA LYS A 148 -11.03 17.05 23.29
C LYS A 148 -10.25 18.31 23.62
N PRO A 149 -10.74 19.18 24.53
CA PRO A 149 -9.99 20.34 25.00
C PRO A 149 -8.60 19.90 25.48
N GLY A 150 -7.56 20.68 25.10
CA GLY A 150 -6.18 20.42 25.50
C GLY A 150 -5.38 19.41 24.65
N LYS A 151 -5.98 18.68 23.72
CA LYS A 151 -5.23 17.84 22.77
C LYS A 151 -5.08 18.52 21.41
N LYS A 152 -3.83 18.78 21.00
CA LYS A 152 -3.53 19.23 19.63
C LYS A 152 -3.89 18.11 18.64
N ARG A 153 -4.98 18.28 17.90
CA ARG A 153 -5.31 17.43 16.74
C ARG A 153 -5.08 18.21 15.47
N SER A 154 -4.68 17.51 14.41
CA SER A 154 -4.56 18.15 13.09
C SER A 154 -5.91 18.74 12.66
N VAL A 155 -5.87 19.99 12.22
CA VAL A 155 -7.03 20.69 11.63
C VAL A 155 -7.35 20.18 10.22
N TRP A 156 -6.47 19.37 9.65
CA TRP A 156 -6.57 18.81 8.31
C TRP A 156 -6.80 17.29 8.31
N GLY A 157 -7.17 16.69 9.46
CA GLY A 157 -7.33 15.26 9.56
C GLY A 157 -6.04 14.49 9.24
N MET A 158 -6.18 13.26 8.76
CA MET A 158 -5.06 12.43 8.29
C MET A 158 -5.20 12.15 6.81
N CYS A 159 -4.11 12.24 6.07
CA CYS A 159 -4.04 11.84 4.67
C CYS A 159 -3.26 10.52 4.53
N ASN A 160 -3.81 9.58 3.77
CA ASN A 160 -3.17 8.35 3.38
C ASN A 160 -2.85 8.39 1.89
N ILE A 161 -1.59 8.46 1.50
CA ILE A 161 -1.19 8.31 0.10
C ILE A 161 -0.71 6.88 -0.15
N TYR A 162 -1.15 6.30 -1.27
CA TYR A 162 -0.77 4.92 -1.58
C TYR A 162 -0.73 4.63 -3.07
N VAL A 163 -0.02 3.56 -3.39
CA VAL A 163 -0.01 2.92 -4.72
C VAL A 163 -0.15 1.41 -4.56
N CYS A 164 -1.03 0.81 -5.36
CA CYS A 164 -1.20 -0.65 -5.40
C CYS A 164 -0.14 -1.25 -6.34
N SER A 165 0.91 -1.83 -5.76
CA SER A 165 1.96 -2.52 -6.48
C SER A 165 2.70 -3.49 -5.56
N THR A 166 2.54 -4.78 -5.82
CA THR A 166 3.28 -5.84 -5.12
C THR A 166 4.78 -5.73 -5.37
N GLU A 167 5.18 -5.40 -6.59
CA GLU A 167 6.58 -5.19 -6.94
C GLU A 167 7.22 -4.08 -6.10
N LEU A 168 6.62 -2.89 -6.10
CA LEU A 168 7.13 -1.76 -5.32
C LEU A 168 7.15 -2.08 -3.82
N LYS A 169 6.15 -2.79 -3.33
CA LYS A 169 6.12 -3.21 -1.91
C LYS A 169 7.30 -4.11 -1.57
N ILE A 170 7.58 -5.12 -2.39
CA ILE A 170 8.70 -6.04 -2.16
C ILE A 170 10.03 -5.29 -2.26
N LYS A 171 10.20 -4.44 -3.27
CA LYS A 171 11.41 -3.60 -3.43
C LYS A 171 11.60 -2.68 -2.23
N MET A 172 10.55 -2.01 -1.76
CA MET A 172 10.60 -1.14 -0.58
C MET A 172 11.07 -1.88 0.67
N MET A 173 10.48 -3.03 0.96
CA MET A 173 10.86 -3.84 2.11
C MET A 173 12.30 -4.36 2.00
N ARG A 174 12.75 -4.70 0.79
CA ARG A 174 14.14 -5.11 0.54
C ARG A 174 15.12 -3.96 0.72
N TRP A 175 14.80 -2.76 0.24
CA TRP A 175 15.64 -1.57 0.43
C TRP A 175 15.80 -1.22 1.90
N ILE A 176 14.72 -1.21 2.68
CA ILE A 176 14.78 -0.97 4.13
C ILE A 176 15.69 -2.01 4.80
N LYS A 177 15.50 -3.29 4.49
CA LYS A 177 16.35 -4.36 5.06
C LYS A 177 17.83 -4.18 4.69
N THR A 178 18.11 -3.82 3.43
CA THR A 178 19.49 -3.62 2.96
C THR A 178 20.11 -2.38 3.62
N PHE A 179 19.35 -1.29 3.74
CA PHE A 179 19.75 -0.07 4.43
C PHE A 179 20.05 -0.36 5.91
N ALA A 180 19.15 -1.04 6.62
CA ALA A 180 19.36 -1.40 8.01
C ALA A 180 20.66 -2.24 8.20
N LEU A 181 20.89 -3.24 7.35
CA LEU A 181 22.08 -4.08 7.42
C LEU A 181 23.38 -3.32 7.12
N GLU A 182 23.33 -2.28 6.28
CA GLU A 182 24.51 -1.45 5.97
C GLU A 182 24.93 -0.58 7.17
N TYR A 183 23.97 -0.11 7.96
CA TYR A 183 24.21 0.83 9.07
C TYR A 183 24.17 0.19 10.48
N SER A 184 23.69 -1.05 10.62
CA SER A 184 23.65 -1.75 11.91
C SER A 184 24.90 -2.59 12.21
N LYS A 185 25.86 -2.70 11.28
CA LYS A 185 27.08 -3.51 11.42
C LYS A 185 28.33 -2.70 11.76
N ASN A 186 28.15 -1.41 12.08
CA ASN A 186 29.23 -0.53 12.54
C ASN A 186 29.21 -0.37 14.05
#